data_926e0f4c6e94b82e1e68220972b43d19
#
_entry.id   926e0f4c6e94b82e1e68220972b43d19
#
_cell.length_a   1.000
_cell.length_b   1.000
_cell.length_c   1.000
_cell.angle_alpha   90.00
_cell.angle_beta   90.00
_cell.angle_gamma   90.00
#
_symmetry.space_group_name_H-M   'P 1'
#
loop_
_entity.id
_entity.type
_entity.pdbx_description
1 polymer ?
#
loop_
_entity_poly.entity_id
_entity_poly.type
_entity_poly.pdbx_seq_one_letter_code
_entity_poly.pdbx_strand_id
1 'polypeptide(L)'
;MRARWLMMAAALGVAACSGEGGDPDAGAPAQDTGVLADSGVDSGVDAGSPADAGSPDSGDVDDAGPSDTGVDAGLPPLGPVTIDLTSNRPPDLLSTMNLFRIVDGRFEYNDRVVPYDLSTPLFSDYASKARALYVPEGASIQYTESGALDLPVGSVLIKTFLFGEDLRLPQEELHPVETRLLVRYADEWRAFPYVWNKGGTDAVYFVRGEVRTLAFIDPRGVSRTAQYLIPQKNQCLECHERKDADDRRFTTPIGPQARQLNWDVDFGAGPENQLQHLADAGMLSGLPPLGQVPTAFPWASLATTGTTALAYEAVTEAARDYLDMNCAHCHRPDATQGMTSRLWLNYDNTDTFHLGYCKEPGSAGSASAGRQYDIVPGDAEASILVYRTETEVVGDMMPLLGRSVADDVAVGIVRGWVDGLPPESCGN
;
A
#
# COMPACT_ATOMS: atom_id res chain seq x y z
N MET A 1 -0.60 -37.13 53.51
CA MET A 1 -1.29 -38.17 52.71
C MET A 1 -0.78 -38.09 51.30
N ARG A 2 -0.11 -39.17 50.88
CA ARG A 2 0.54 -39.32 49.57
C ARG A 2 -0.50 -39.90 48.61
N ALA A 3 -0.65 -39.33 47.42
CA ALA A 3 -1.28 -40.00 46.29
C ALA A 3 -0.37 -39.89 45.06
N ARG A 4 0.21 -41.03 44.70
CA ARG A 4 0.91 -41.32 43.43
C ARG A 4 -0.15 -41.50 42.32
N TRP A 5 0.05 -40.95 41.14
CA TRP A 5 -0.58 -41.45 39.95
C TRP A 5 0.47 -41.73 38.85
N LEU A 6 0.25 -42.89 38.24
CA LEU A 6 1.09 -43.62 37.31
C LEU A 6 1.27 -42.91 35.97
N MET A 7 2.48 -43.07 35.42
CA MET A 7 2.76 -42.96 34.00
C MET A 7 2.07 -44.10 33.22
N MET A 8 1.50 -43.77 32.07
CA MET A 8 1.19 -44.74 31.03
C MET A 8 1.82 -44.27 29.73
N ALA A 9 2.89 -44.94 29.33
CA ALA A 9 3.51 -44.81 28.00
C ALA A 9 2.73 -45.65 27.03
N ALA A 10 2.35 -45.07 25.87
CA ALA A 10 1.90 -45.83 24.72
C ALA A 10 2.86 -45.55 23.56
N ALA A 11 3.64 -46.56 23.24
CA ALA A 11 4.43 -46.67 22.02
C ALA A 11 3.57 -47.31 20.89
N LEU A 12 3.61 -46.68 19.72
CA LEU A 12 3.21 -47.28 18.43
C LEU A 12 4.07 -46.54 17.41
N GLY A 13 4.95 -47.09 16.69
CA GLY A 13 4.85 -48.23 15.82
C GLY A 13 5.21 -47.70 14.42
N VAL A 14 6.54 -47.74 14.08
CA VAL A 14 7.08 -47.41 12.76
C VAL A 14 6.67 -48.49 11.78
N ALA A 15 6.06 -48.11 10.66
CA ALA A 15 5.96 -48.98 9.47
C ALA A 15 6.67 -48.32 8.31
N ALA A 16 7.87 -48.83 8.02
CA ALA A 16 8.58 -48.58 6.78
C ALA A 16 7.97 -49.48 5.68
N CYS A 17 7.70 -48.91 4.52
CA CYS A 17 7.57 -49.64 3.29
C CYS A 17 8.58 -49.13 2.28
N SER A 18 9.62 -49.91 2.08
CA SER A 18 10.54 -49.88 0.95
C SER A 18 9.88 -50.55 -0.25
N GLY A 19 10.01 -49.94 -1.43
CA GLY A 19 9.65 -50.56 -2.73
C GLY A 19 10.53 -49.93 -3.80
N GLU A 20 11.52 -50.74 -4.21
CA GLU A 20 12.43 -50.50 -5.33
C GLU A 20 11.73 -50.71 -6.69
N GLY A 21 12.25 -49.97 -7.69
CA GLY A 21 12.43 -50.59 -9.02
C GLY A 21 11.75 -49.89 -10.20
N GLY A 22 12.57 -49.37 -11.09
CA GLY A 22 12.22 -49.32 -12.51
C GLY A 22 12.44 -47.99 -13.24
N ASP A 23 13.64 -47.71 -13.67
CA ASP A 23 14.00 -46.98 -14.89
C ASP A 23 14.12 -47.98 -16.07
N PRO A 24 14.20 -47.63 -17.35
CA PRO A 24 14.16 -46.36 -18.10
C PRO A 24 13.19 -46.40 -19.32
N ASP A 25 12.84 -45.30 -19.94
CA ASP A 25 13.08 -45.21 -21.38
C ASP A 25 12.96 -43.78 -21.93
N ALA A 26 13.81 -43.48 -22.88
CA ALA A 26 14.02 -42.26 -23.59
C ALA A 26 12.90 -41.99 -24.62
N GLY A 27 12.58 -40.72 -24.82
CA GLY A 27 11.70 -40.29 -25.89
C GLY A 27 11.70 -38.77 -26.07
N ALA A 28 12.68 -38.24 -26.76
CA ALA A 28 12.60 -36.91 -27.34
C ALA A 28 11.75 -36.96 -28.63
N PRO A 29 10.92 -35.96 -28.92
CA PRO A 29 10.52 -35.68 -30.28
C PRO A 29 11.07 -34.36 -30.80
N ALA A 30 11.65 -34.50 -31.93
CA ALA A 30 11.97 -33.72 -33.09
C ALA A 30 11.43 -32.30 -33.17
N GLN A 31 12.38 -31.46 -33.56
CA GLN A 31 12.18 -30.14 -34.20
C GLN A 31 11.48 -30.35 -35.54
N ASP A 32 10.45 -29.55 -35.82
CA ASP A 32 9.97 -29.36 -37.18
C ASP A 32 10.23 -27.92 -37.60
N THR A 33 11.13 -27.78 -38.55
CA THR A 33 11.50 -26.57 -39.27
C THR A 33 10.65 -26.51 -40.54
N GLY A 34 9.70 -25.61 -40.60
CA GLY A 34 8.94 -25.30 -41.80
C GLY A 34 9.17 -23.85 -42.23
N VAL A 35 10.20 -23.65 -43.07
CA VAL A 35 10.38 -22.45 -43.87
C VAL A 35 9.55 -22.55 -45.13
N LEU A 36 8.70 -21.59 -45.40
CA LEU A 36 8.26 -21.27 -46.76
C LEU A 36 8.24 -19.75 -46.92
N ALA A 37 9.20 -19.33 -47.75
CA ALA A 37 9.21 -18.03 -48.39
C ALA A 37 8.23 -18.08 -49.59
N ASP A 38 7.50 -17.01 -49.81
CA ASP A 38 7.17 -16.65 -51.18
C ASP A 38 7.13 -15.10 -51.31
N SER A 39 7.81 -14.71 -52.37
CA SER A 39 8.05 -13.37 -52.83
C SER A 39 6.97 -12.93 -53.82
N GLY A 40 6.44 -11.73 -53.66
CA GLY A 40 5.59 -11.10 -54.64
C GLY A 40 5.80 -9.59 -54.65
N VAL A 41 6.70 -9.16 -55.53
CA VAL A 41 6.91 -7.74 -55.89
C VAL A 41 5.90 -7.43 -56.99
N ASP A 42 5.12 -6.36 -56.85
CA ASP A 42 4.63 -5.69 -58.03
C ASP A 42 4.64 -4.17 -57.84
N SER A 43 5.31 -3.55 -58.74
CA SER A 43 5.53 -2.12 -58.89
C SER A 43 4.50 -1.56 -59.89
N GLY A 44 3.76 -0.55 -59.48
CA GLY A 44 2.91 0.24 -60.39
C GLY A 44 3.06 1.73 -60.10
N VAL A 45 3.89 2.39 -60.89
CA VAL A 45 4.00 3.85 -60.97
C VAL A 45 2.99 4.31 -62.01
N ASP A 46 2.16 5.26 -61.69
CA ASP A 46 1.63 6.11 -62.76
C ASP A 46 1.49 7.57 -62.28
N ALA A 47 2.06 8.43 -63.07
CA ALA A 47 2.08 9.86 -62.94
C ALA A 47 0.97 10.48 -63.83
N GLY A 48 0.32 11.54 -63.35
CA GLY A 48 -0.58 12.32 -64.18
C GLY A 48 -1.12 13.58 -63.49
N SER A 49 -0.42 14.69 -63.69
CA SER A 49 -1.03 16.03 -63.63
C SER A 49 -1.53 16.43 -65.03
N PRO A 50 -2.52 17.30 -65.20
CA PRO A 50 -2.28 18.74 -65.08
C PRO A 50 -3.41 19.59 -64.50
N ALA A 51 -3.03 20.84 -64.23
CA ALA A 51 -3.79 21.97 -63.78
C ALA A 51 -4.93 22.39 -64.73
N ASP A 52 -5.98 22.91 -64.18
CA ASP A 52 -6.82 23.89 -64.88
C ASP A 52 -7.22 25.03 -63.96
N ALA A 53 -7.07 26.24 -64.49
CA ALA A 53 -7.33 27.48 -63.83
C ALA A 53 -8.76 27.96 -64.18
N GLY A 54 -9.53 28.38 -63.19
CA GLY A 54 -10.81 29.05 -63.36
C GLY A 54 -11.05 30.02 -62.23
N SER A 55 -11.00 31.30 -62.53
CA SER A 55 -11.34 32.45 -61.67
C SER A 55 -12.87 32.73 -61.69
N PRO A 56 -13.33 33.79 -61.01
CA PRO A 56 -14.05 33.70 -59.76
C PRO A 56 -15.52 34.00 -59.91
N ASP A 57 -16.35 33.52 -59.01
CA ASP A 57 -17.71 34.06 -58.92
C ASP A 57 -18.02 34.49 -57.49
N SER A 58 -18.42 35.74 -57.39
CA SER A 58 -18.80 36.44 -56.19
C SER A 58 -20.26 36.09 -55.86
N GLY A 59 -20.48 35.55 -54.69
CA GLY A 59 -21.80 35.32 -54.13
C GLY A 59 -21.74 35.36 -52.58
N ASP A 60 -22.08 36.55 -52.07
CA ASP A 60 -22.42 36.71 -50.65
C ASP A 60 -23.64 35.86 -50.31
N VAL A 61 -23.49 34.89 -49.45
CA VAL A 61 -24.59 34.31 -48.71
C VAL A 61 -24.12 34.22 -47.26
N ASP A 62 -24.69 35.08 -46.43
CA ASP A 62 -24.64 34.98 -44.97
C ASP A 62 -25.28 33.64 -44.56
N ASP A 63 -24.46 32.60 -44.41
CA ASP A 63 -24.85 31.39 -43.70
C ASP A 63 -24.38 31.52 -42.25
N ALA A 64 -25.23 32.11 -41.42
CA ALA A 64 -25.13 32.05 -39.99
C ALA A 64 -25.41 30.60 -39.56
N GLY A 65 -24.41 29.74 -39.70
CA GLY A 65 -24.41 28.43 -39.08
C GLY A 65 -24.70 28.57 -37.58
N PRO A 66 -25.47 27.64 -36.98
CA PRO A 66 -25.77 27.71 -35.57
C PRO A 66 -24.46 27.76 -34.79
N SER A 67 -24.30 28.80 -33.98
CA SER A 67 -23.25 28.87 -32.99
C SER A 67 -23.33 27.59 -32.14
N ASP A 68 -22.42 26.68 -32.36
CA ASP A 68 -22.23 25.53 -31.47
C ASP A 68 -21.70 26.09 -30.14
N THR A 69 -22.63 26.55 -29.31
CA THR A 69 -22.39 26.73 -27.88
C THR A 69 -22.42 25.35 -27.29
N GLY A 70 -21.41 24.54 -27.63
CA GLY A 70 -21.08 23.35 -26.90
C GLY A 70 -20.68 23.77 -25.50
N VAL A 71 -21.68 24.02 -24.66
CA VAL A 71 -21.50 23.90 -23.21
C VAL A 71 -21.03 22.47 -23.04
N ASP A 72 -19.77 22.34 -22.67
CA ASP A 72 -19.23 21.10 -22.17
C ASP A 72 -20.15 20.70 -21.00
N ALA A 73 -21.13 19.83 -21.31
CA ALA A 73 -22.04 19.32 -20.32
C ALA A 73 -21.24 18.34 -19.49
N GLY A 74 -20.50 18.88 -18.52
CA GLY A 74 -19.72 18.10 -17.55
C GLY A 74 -20.54 16.92 -17.05
N LEU A 75 -19.88 15.85 -16.68
CA LEU A 75 -20.54 14.66 -16.14
C LEU A 75 -21.52 15.07 -15.02
N PRO A 76 -22.68 14.42 -14.89
CA PRO A 76 -23.62 14.72 -13.83
C PRO A 76 -22.93 14.53 -12.46
N PRO A 77 -23.32 15.31 -11.42
CA PRO A 77 -22.77 15.14 -10.08
C PRO A 77 -23.00 13.71 -9.60
N LEU A 78 -22.10 13.23 -8.73
CA LEU A 78 -22.26 11.94 -8.07
C LEU A 78 -23.58 11.95 -7.25
N GLY A 79 -24.27 10.82 -7.20
CA GLY A 79 -25.40 10.62 -6.31
C GLY A 79 -24.93 10.62 -4.84
N PRO A 80 -25.85 10.56 -3.87
CA PRO A 80 -25.49 10.52 -2.45
C PRO A 80 -24.63 9.27 -2.15
N VAL A 81 -23.69 9.41 -1.22
CA VAL A 81 -22.88 8.27 -0.73
C VAL A 81 -23.81 7.25 -0.10
N THR A 82 -23.66 5.99 -0.49
CA THR A 82 -24.50 4.89 -0.02
C THR A 82 -23.65 3.83 0.70
N ILE A 83 -23.80 3.71 2.01
CA ILE A 83 -23.12 2.70 2.84
C ILE A 83 -24.16 1.87 3.57
N ASP A 84 -24.26 0.57 3.21
CA ASP A 84 -25.16 -0.36 3.91
C ASP A 84 -24.45 -0.96 5.13
N LEU A 85 -24.78 -0.46 6.30
CA LEU A 85 -24.27 -0.94 7.58
C LEU A 85 -25.03 -2.17 8.13
N THR A 86 -26.07 -2.62 7.45
CA THR A 86 -26.85 -3.79 7.85
C THR A 86 -26.34 -5.09 7.24
N SER A 87 -25.60 -4.99 6.13
CA SER A 87 -25.04 -6.13 5.40
C SER A 87 -23.57 -6.34 5.74
N ASN A 88 -23.18 -7.62 5.86
CA ASN A 88 -21.77 -8.03 5.94
C ASN A 88 -21.06 -8.10 4.58
N ARG A 89 -21.80 -7.84 3.50
CA ARG A 89 -21.30 -7.85 2.13
C ARG A 89 -21.53 -6.47 1.51
N PRO A 90 -20.49 -5.85 0.95
CA PRO A 90 -20.65 -4.59 0.22
C PRO A 90 -21.30 -4.85 -1.15
N PRO A 91 -21.68 -3.81 -1.89
CA PRO A 91 -22.09 -3.91 -3.28
C PRO A 91 -21.03 -4.61 -4.14
N ASP A 92 -21.45 -5.27 -5.22
CA ASP A 92 -20.52 -5.94 -6.14
C ASP A 92 -19.65 -4.93 -6.91
N LEU A 93 -20.16 -3.74 -7.22
CA LEU A 93 -19.46 -2.68 -7.91
C LEU A 93 -19.15 -1.52 -6.96
N LEU A 94 -17.91 -1.03 -7.01
CA LEU A 94 -17.46 0.08 -6.17
C LEU A 94 -18.21 1.39 -6.47
N SER A 95 -18.49 1.64 -7.76
CA SER A 95 -19.19 2.84 -8.24
C SER A 95 -20.56 3.03 -7.57
N THR A 96 -21.25 1.94 -7.19
CA THR A 96 -22.59 2.01 -6.57
C THR A 96 -22.58 2.68 -5.19
N MET A 97 -21.42 2.78 -4.54
CA MET A 97 -21.28 3.47 -3.27
C MET A 97 -21.19 4.98 -3.41
N ASN A 98 -20.98 5.49 -4.64
CA ASN A 98 -20.83 6.92 -4.95
C ASN A 98 -19.75 7.64 -4.10
N LEU A 99 -18.69 6.96 -3.68
CA LEU A 99 -17.62 7.58 -2.91
C LEU A 99 -16.76 8.51 -3.76
N PHE A 100 -16.45 8.10 -4.97
CA PHE A 100 -15.68 8.84 -5.97
C PHE A 100 -15.87 8.22 -7.35
N ARG A 101 -15.41 8.93 -8.38
CA ARG A 101 -15.19 8.38 -9.73
C ARG A 101 -13.82 8.81 -10.25
N ILE A 102 -13.33 8.13 -11.26
CA ILE A 102 -12.10 8.51 -11.97
C ILE A 102 -12.51 9.02 -13.37
N VAL A 103 -12.11 10.26 -13.68
CA VAL A 103 -12.35 10.91 -14.96
C VAL A 103 -11.01 11.38 -15.49
N ASP A 104 -10.63 10.92 -16.69
CA ASP A 104 -9.33 11.24 -17.29
C ASP A 104 -8.15 11.05 -16.33
N GLY A 105 -8.16 9.94 -15.58
CA GLY A 105 -7.14 9.60 -14.58
C GLY A 105 -7.26 10.35 -13.24
N ARG A 106 -8.14 11.35 -13.13
CA ARG A 106 -8.30 12.16 -11.92
C ARG A 106 -9.43 11.66 -11.04
N PHE A 107 -9.19 11.65 -9.74
CA PHE A 107 -10.21 11.32 -8.76
C PHE A 107 -11.13 12.51 -8.51
N GLU A 108 -12.41 12.34 -8.81
CA GLU A 108 -13.48 13.24 -8.40
C GLU A 108 -14.18 12.64 -7.19
N TYR A 109 -13.94 13.24 -6.03
CA TYR A 109 -14.51 12.79 -4.77
C TYR A 109 -15.90 13.36 -4.55
N ASN A 110 -16.76 12.60 -3.89
CA ASN A 110 -18.10 13.04 -3.50
C ASN A 110 -18.04 13.95 -2.26
N ASP A 111 -19.17 14.60 -1.97
CA ASP A 111 -19.30 15.41 -0.77
C ASP A 111 -18.90 14.61 0.49
N ARG A 112 -18.14 15.25 1.39
CA ARG A 112 -17.59 14.67 2.63
C ARG A 112 -16.65 13.47 2.41
N VAL A 113 -16.18 13.25 1.18
CA VAL A 113 -15.05 12.38 0.89
C VAL A 113 -13.83 13.26 0.67
N VAL A 114 -12.92 13.28 1.63
CA VAL A 114 -11.75 14.16 1.65
C VAL A 114 -10.49 13.36 1.33
N PRO A 115 -9.75 13.71 0.29
CA PRO A 115 -8.45 13.12 0.03
C PRO A 115 -7.47 13.48 1.14
N TYR A 116 -6.53 12.58 1.43
CA TYR A 116 -5.44 12.85 2.36
C TYR A 116 -4.17 12.11 1.93
N ASP A 117 -3.02 12.59 2.37
CA ASP A 117 -1.77 11.88 2.20
C ASP A 117 -0.99 11.79 3.52
N LEU A 118 -0.06 10.84 3.56
CA LEU A 118 0.73 10.54 4.75
C LEU A 118 2.13 11.14 4.59
N SER A 119 2.64 11.75 5.65
CA SER A 119 4.02 12.23 5.70
C SER A 119 5.01 11.09 5.46
N THR A 120 4.78 9.92 6.09
CA THR A 120 5.56 8.70 5.88
C THR A 120 4.70 7.64 5.19
N PRO A 121 5.03 7.21 3.97
CA PRO A 121 4.20 6.26 3.22
C PRO A 121 4.29 4.85 3.78
N LEU A 122 3.18 4.10 3.69
CA LEU A 122 3.19 2.64 3.82
C LEU A 122 3.59 2.05 2.47
N PHE A 123 4.74 1.38 2.42
CA PHE A 123 5.29 0.80 1.20
C PHE A 123 4.45 -0.39 0.68
N SER A 124 4.35 -0.53 -0.63
CA SER A 124 3.70 -1.66 -1.31
C SER A 124 4.22 -1.72 -2.75
N ASP A 125 5.39 -2.34 -2.96
CA ASP A 125 5.99 -2.54 -4.29
C ASP A 125 6.03 -1.26 -5.16
N TYR A 126 6.32 -0.11 -4.54
CA TYR A 126 6.32 1.22 -5.18
C TYR A 126 4.96 1.71 -5.71
N ALA A 127 3.87 0.98 -5.54
CA ALA A 127 2.55 1.45 -5.96
C ALA A 127 2.30 2.90 -5.54
N SER A 128 1.85 3.75 -6.45
CA SER A 128 1.26 5.03 -6.09
C SER A 128 -0.07 4.81 -5.37
N LYS A 129 -0.47 5.71 -4.50
CA LYS A 129 -1.66 5.51 -3.67
C LYS A 129 -2.48 6.79 -3.58
N ALA A 130 -3.73 6.71 -4.04
CA ALA A 130 -4.75 7.68 -3.72
C ALA A 130 -5.47 7.25 -2.44
N ARG A 131 -5.57 8.16 -1.47
CA ARG A 131 -6.25 7.94 -0.19
C ARG A 131 -7.32 8.98 0.03
N ALA A 132 -8.44 8.54 0.56
CA ALA A 132 -9.49 9.45 1.00
C ALA A 132 -10.22 8.87 2.22
N LEU A 133 -10.91 9.72 2.93
CA LEU A 133 -11.80 9.33 4.02
C LEU A 133 -13.19 9.94 3.81
N TYR A 134 -14.22 9.17 4.11
CA TYR A 134 -15.60 9.65 4.15
C TYR A 134 -16.09 9.72 5.58
N VAL A 135 -16.74 10.83 5.91
CA VAL A 135 -17.41 11.01 7.23
C VAL A 135 -18.88 11.30 7.00
N PRO A 136 -19.81 10.53 7.59
CA PRO A 136 -21.24 10.77 7.43
C PRO A 136 -21.65 12.19 7.81
N GLU A 137 -22.71 12.68 7.18
CA GLU A 137 -23.28 13.99 7.49
C GLU A 137 -23.69 14.08 8.97
N GLY A 138 -23.40 15.22 9.59
CA GLY A 138 -23.69 15.48 11.02
C GLY A 138 -22.78 14.75 12.01
N ALA A 139 -21.82 13.93 11.51
CA ALA A 139 -20.80 13.27 12.35
C ALA A 139 -19.42 13.93 12.18
N SER A 140 -18.54 13.74 13.17
CA SER A 140 -17.15 14.21 13.13
C SER A 140 -16.21 13.16 13.71
N ILE A 141 -14.99 13.15 13.16
CA ILE A 141 -13.84 12.41 13.69
C ILE A 141 -13.45 13.02 15.03
N GLN A 142 -13.05 12.22 16.01
CA GLN A 142 -12.45 12.72 17.23
C GLN A 142 -10.92 12.68 17.12
N TYR A 143 -10.27 13.77 17.46
CA TYR A 143 -8.81 13.81 17.56
C TYR A 143 -8.32 12.80 18.60
N THR A 144 -7.24 12.10 18.26
CA THR A 144 -6.47 11.23 19.14
C THR A 144 -5.00 11.64 19.08
N GLU A 145 -4.33 11.71 20.22
CA GLU A 145 -2.92 12.08 20.28
C GLU A 145 -2.02 10.99 19.68
N SER A 146 -2.41 9.73 19.83
CA SER A 146 -1.67 8.56 19.31
C SER A 146 -2.62 7.57 18.63
N GLY A 147 -2.07 6.76 17.73
CA GLY A 147 -2.83 5.79 16.95
C GLY A 147 -3.72 6.43 15.88
N ALA A 148 -4.62 5.65 15.31
CA ALA A 148 -5.56 6.14 14.32
C ALA A 148 -6.57 7.11 14.93
N LEU A 149 -6.95 8.14 14.19
CA LEU A 149 -8.06 9.03 14.56
C LEU A 149 -9.33 8.21 14.80
N ASP A 150 -10.19 8.65 15.74
CA ASP A 150 -11.43 7.94 16.05
C ASP A 150 -12.55 8.41 15.11
N LEU A 151 -12.80 7.59 14.09
CA LEU A 151 -13.80 7.87 13.06
C LEU A 151 -15.17 7.33 13.48
N PRO A 152 -16.26 8.11 13.27
CA PRO A 152 -17.63 7.71 13.64
C PRO A 152 -18.15 6.53 12.80
N VAL A 153 -19.17 5.85 13.32
CA VAL A 153 -19.89 4.78 12.59
C VAL A 153 -20.38 5.31 11.24
N GLY A 154 -20.20 4.52 10.19
CA GLY A 154 -20.52 4.87 8.82
C GLY A 154 -19.37 5.53 8.05
N SER A 155 -18.27 5.86 8.70
CA SER A 155 -17.06 6.33 8.02
C SER A 155 -16.44 5.25 7.13
N VAL A 156 -15.78 5.69 6.06
CA VAL A 156 -15.04 4.82 5.13
C VAL A 156 -13.64 5.36 4.93
N LEU A 157 -12.64 4.52 5.12
CA LEU A 157 -11.28 4.77 4.66
C LEU A 157 -11.09 4.13 3.30
N ILE A 158 -10.60 4.88 2.34
CA ILE A 158 -10.45 4.51 0.94
C ILE A 158 -8.96 4.52 0.61
N LYS A 159 -8.45 3.45 0.01
CA LYS A 159 -7.08 3.36 -0.44
C LYS A 159 -7.02 2.68 -1.80
N THR A 160 -6.75 3.45 -2.85
CA THR A 160 -6.57 2.95 -4.21
C THR A 160 -5.09 2.85 -4.54
N PHE A 161 -4.68 1.71 -5.07
CA PHE A 161 -3.31 1.43 -5.52
C PHE A 161 -3.26 1.58 -7.03
N LEU A 162 -2.27 2.35 -7.49
CA LEU A 162 -2.09 2.67 -8.91
C LEU A 162 -0.70 2.23 -9.35
N PHE A 163 -0.64 1.75 -10.59
CA PHE A 163 0.60 1.40 -11.28
C PHE A 163 0.58 1.92 -12.72
N GLY A 164 1.76 2.05 -13.29
CA GLY A 164 2.01 2.35 -14.69
C GLY A 164 3.33 1.74 -15.12
N GLU A 165 3.68 1.89 -16.39
CA GLU A 165 4.99 1.47 -16.90
C GLU A 165 6.13 2.33 -16.32
N ASP A 166 5.84 3.57 -15.96
CA ASP A 166 6.77 4.50 -15.34
C ASP A 166 6.10 5.23 -14.18
N LEU A 167 6.53 4.95 -12.94
CA LEU A 167 5.96 5.53 -11.73
C LEU A 167 6.46 6.96 -11.43
N ARG A 168 7.26 7.54 -12.32
CA ARG A 168 7.66 8.97 -12.28
C ARG A 168 6.63 9.87 -12.96
N LEU A 169 5.70 9.28 -13.71
CA LEU A 169 4.59 10.00 -14.34
C LEU A 169 3.61 10.52 -13.28
N PRO A 170 2.87 11.59 -13.60
CA PRO A 170 1.79 12.07 -12.75
C PRO A 170 0.78 10.97 -12.42
N GLN A 171 0.12 11.06 -11.26
CA GLN A 171 -0.82 10.04 -10.79
C GLN A 171 -1.98 9.81 -11.78
N GLU A 172 -2.37 10.82 -12.52
CA GLU A 172 -3.44 10.77 -13.53
C GLU A 172 -3.11 9.85 -14.71
N GLU A 173 -1.83 9.60 -14.96
CA GLU A 173 -1.36 8.71 -16.03
C GLU A 173 -1.20 7.25 -15.55
N LEU A 174 -1.41 6.99 -14.26
CA LEU A 174 -1.35 5.67 -13.67
C LEU A 174 -2.73 4.99 -13.69
N HIS A 175 -2.73 3.66 -13.67
CA HIS A 175 -3.94 2.86 -13.72
C HIS A 175 -4.28 2.27 -12.35
N PRO A 176 -5.54 2.34 -11.90
CA PRO A 176 -5.95 1.72 -10.65
C PRO A 176 -5.93 0.20 -10.79
N VAL A 177 -5.34 -0.48 -9.80
CA VAL A 177 -5.25 -1.94 -9.74
C VAL A 177 -6.25 -2.50 -8.74
N GLU A 178 -6.25 -1.95 -7.53
CA GLU A 178 -7.20 -2.31 -6.48
C GLU A 178 -7.58 -1.10 -5.62
N THR A 179 -8.76 -1.16 -5.03
CA THR A 179 -9.19 -0.24 -3.97
C THR A 179 -9.57 -1.06 -2.74
N ARG A 180 -8.99 -0.73 -1.60
CA ARG A 180 -9.36 -1.32 -0.31
C ARG A 180 -10.16 -0.32 0.50
N LEU A 181 -11.32 -0.75 0.95
CA LEU A 181 -12.16 0.02 1.87
C LEU A 181 -12.08 -0.58 3.27
N LEU A 182 -11.98 0.28 4.27
CA LEU A 182 -12.32 -0.03 5.64
C LEU A 182 -13.57 0.75 6.01
N VAL A 183 -14.64 0.07 6.37
CA VAL A 183 -15.94 0.67 6.74
C VAL A 183 -16.15 0.49 8.22
N ARG A 184 -16.50 1.58 8.93
CA ARG A 184 -16.78 1.58 10.36
C ARG A 184 -18.22 1.17 10.62
N TYR A 185 -18.44 -0.03 11.14
CA TYR A 185 -19.70 -0.50 11.66
C TYR A 185 -19.83 -0.13 13.15
N ALA A 186 -20.98 -0.36 13.74
CA ALA A 186 -21.20 -0.05 15.16
C ALA A 186 -20.33 -0.92 16.09
N ASP A 187 -20.07 -2.15 15.69
CA ASP A 187 -19.32 -3.15 16.46
C ASP A 187 -17.82 -3.16 16.11
N GLU A 188 -17.47 -3.01 14.80
CA GLU A 188 -16.11 -3.18 14.34
C GLU A 188 -15.85 -2.45 13.02
N TRP A 189 -14.59 -2.47 12.55
CA TRP A 189 -14.22 -2.13 11.19
C TRP A 189 -14.31 -3.37 10.30
N ARG A 190 -14.75 -3.21 9.05
CA ARG A 190 -14.80 -4.28 8.06
C ARG A 190 -14.05 -3.92 6.80
N ALA A 191 -13.21 -4.85 6.33
CA ALA A 191 -12.41 -4.66 5.13
C ALA A 191 -13.12 -5.21 3.88
N PHE A 192 -13.10 -4.41 2.81
CA PHE A 192 -13.71 -4.75 1.53
C PHE A 192 -12.72 -4.45 0.38
N PRO A 193 -12.05 -5.49 -0.16
CA PRO A 193 -11.18 -5.33 -1.32
C PRO A 193 -11.98 -5.31 -2.62
N TYR A 194 -11.62 -4.40 -3.52
CA TYR A 194 -12.14 -4.28 -4.88
C TYR A 194 -11.00 -4.32 -5.88
N VAL A 195 -11.19 -4.99 -7.00
CA VAL A 195 -10.22 -5.09 -8.09
C VAL A 195 -10.77 -4.38 -9.32
N TRP A 196 -9.98 -3.47 -9.88
CA TRP A 196 -10.36 -2.69 -11.05
C TRP A 196 -10.32 -3.53 -12.32
N ASN A 197 -11.27 -3.28 -13.21
CA ASN A 197 -11.25 -3.82 -14.56
C ASN A 197 -10.09 -3.18 -15.36
N LYS A 198 -9.71 -3.82 -16.48
CA LYS A 198 -8.59 -3.36 -17.31
C LYS A 198 -8.75 -1.95 -17.87
N GLY A 199 -9.99 -1.49 -18.02
CA GLY A 199 -10.30 -0.15 -18.52
C GLY A 199 -10.29 0.94 -17.45
N GLY A 200 -10.09 0.58 -16.16
CA GLY A 200 -10.13 1.55 -15.06
C GLY A 200 -11.49 2.22 -14.85
N THR A 201 -12.57 1.65 -15.38
CA THR A 201 -13.90 2.28 -15.36
C THR A 201 -14.70 1.93 -14.10
N ASP A 202 -14.47 0.77 -13.51
CA ASP A 202 -15.07 0.35 -12.23
C ASP A 202 -14.28 -0.78 -11.59
N ALA A 203 -14.54 -1.03 -10.31
CA ALA A 203 -13.92 -2.11 -9.55
C ALA A 203 -14.96 -3.07 -8.97
N VAL A 204 -14.64 -4.35 -8.98
CA VAL A 204 -15.52 -5.43 -8.51
C VAL A 204 -15.05 -5.92 -7.15
N TYR A 205 -15.99 -6.17 -6.22
CA TYR A 205 -15.70 -6.79 -4.94
C TYR A 205 -15.01 -8.15 -5.10
N PHE A 206 -13.83 -8.29 -4.52
CA PHE A 206 -12.94 -9.42 -4.80
C PHE A 206 -12.33 -10.01 -3.53
N VAL A 207 -12.71 -11.24 -3.17
CA VAL A 207 -12.36 -11.86 -1.88
C VAL A 207 -11.22 -12.88 -1.96
N ARG A 208 -10.87 -13.35 -3.19
CA ARG A 208 -9.99 -14.50 -3.37
C ARG A 208 -8.50 -14.18 -3.34
N GLY A 209 -8.15 -12.92 -3.56
CA GLY A 209 -6.77 -12.53 -3.77
C GLY A 209 -6.20 -12.97 -5.14
N GLU A 210 -5.15 -12.29 -5.57
CA GLU A 210 -4.49 -12.51 -6.86
C GLU A 210 -3.04 -12.03 -6.78
N VAL A 211 -2.13 -12.67 -7.49
CA VAL A 211 -0.78 -12.17 -7.71
C VAL A 211 -0.66 -11.69 -9.14
N ARG A 212 -0.20 -10.45 -9.33
CA ARG A 212 0.07 -9.86 -10.64
C ARG A 212 1.56 -9.59 -10.81
N THR A 213 2.14 -10.09 -11.89
CA THR A 213 3.50 -9.70 -12.27
C THR A 213 3.43 -8.32 -12.94
N LEU A 214 4.02 -7.31 -12.30
CA LEU A 214 4.04 -5.93 -12.77
C LEU A 214 5.48 -5.52 -13.04
N ALA A 215 5.75 -5.08 -14.28
CA ALA A 215 7.03 -4.51 -14.69
C ALA A 215 6.86 -2.98 -14.80
N PHE A 216 7.76 -2.23 -14.17
CA PHE A 216 7.68 -0.76 -14.13
C PHE A 216 9.06 -0.13 -13.91
N ILE A 217 9.15 1.16 -14.19
CA ILE A 217 10.27 2.01 -13.75
C ILE A 217 9.85 2.65 -12.42
N ASP A 218 10.65 2.44 -11.37
CA ASP A 218 10.37 3.00 -10.04
C ASP A 218 10.60 4.53 -9.99
N PRO A 219 10.20 5.24 -8.92
CA PRO A 219 10.39 6.69 -8.81
C PRO A 219 11.84 7.16 -8.91
N ARG A 220 12.82 6.27 -8.75
CA ARG A 220 14.26 6.56 -8.89
C ARG A 220 14.81 6.26 -10.29
N GLY A 221 13.95 5.77 -11.20
CA GLY A 221 14.33 5.43 -12.57
C GLY A 221 14.91 4.02 -12.73
N VAL A 222 14.74 3.14 -11.74
CA VAL A 222 15.20 1.75 -11.79
C VAL A 222 14.10 0.85 -12.33
N SER A 223 14.42 0.01 -13.33
CA SER A 223 13.48 -1.00 -13.83
C SER A 223 13.28 -2.10 -12.79
N ARG A 224 12.02 -2.41 -12.48
CA ARG A 224 11.60 -3.39 -11.48
C ARG A 224 10.60 -4.38 -12.08
N THR A 225 10.54 -5.54 -11.46
CA THR A 225 9.45 -6.50 -11.66
C THR A 225 8.98 -6.97 -10.29
N ALA A 226 7.74 -6.65 -9.95
CA ALA A 226 7.13 -7.04 -8.68
C ALA A 226 6.11 -8.17 -8.89
N GLN A 227 6.05 -9.09 -7.93
CA GLN A 227 4.96 -10.05 -7.77
C GLN A 227 3.89 -9.44 -6.86
N TYR A 228 3.18 -8.44 -7.38
CA TYR A 228 2.24 -7.64 -6.62
C TYR A 228 1.07 -8.50 -6.11
N LEU A 229 0.93 -8.58 -4.80
CA LEU A 229 -0.14 -9.35 -4.15
C LEU A 229 -1.35 -8.45 -3.88
N ILE A 230 -2.45 -8.72 -4.57
CA ILE A 230 -3.79 -8.30 -4.15
C ILE A 230 -4.24 -9.30 -3.08
N PRO A 231 -4.38 -8.89 -1.81
CA PRO A 231 -4.64 -9.85 -0.74
C PRO A 231 -6.06 -10.41 -0.81
N GLN A 232 -6.22 -11.65 -0.39
CA GLN A 232 -7.56 -12.17 -0.09
C GLN A 232 -8.13 -11.47 1.15
N LYS A 233 -9.46 -11.41 1.24
CA LYS A 233 -10.16 -10.67 2.30
C LYS A 233 -9.67 -11.01 3.72
N ASN A 234 -9.42 -12.28 4.00
CA ASN A 234 -8.98 -12.70 5.34
C ASN A 234 -7.58 -12.21 5.71
N GLN A 235 -6.71 -11.97 4.71
CA GLN A 235 -5.37 -11.44 4.94
C GLN A 235 -5.38 -9.97 5.40
N CYS A 236 -6.50 -9.27 5.26
CA CYS A 236 -6.62 -7.91 5.85
C CYS A 236 -6.42 -7.94 7.37
N LEU A 237 -6.85 -9.01 8.04
CA LEU A 237 -6.71 -9.17 9.48
C LEU A 237 -5.24 -9.30 9.93
N GLU A 238 -4.34 -9.76 9.06
CA GLU A 238 -2.91 -9.88 9.41
C GLU A 238 -2.27 -8.53 9.78
N CYS A 239 -2.79 -7.43 9.19
CA CYS A 239 -2.34 -6.06 9.48
C CYS A 239 -3.33 -5.27 10.33
N HIS A 240 -4.63 -5.58 10.25
CA HIS A 240 -5.70 -4.76 10.82
C HIS A 240 -6.33 -5.36 12.08
N GLU A 241 -5.91 -6.53 12.54
CA GLU A 241 -6.44 -7.13 13.76
C GLU A 241 -5.59 -6.75 14.97
N ARG A 242 -6.26 -6.35 16.03
CA ARG A 242 -5.69 -6.05 17.34
C ARG A 242 -6.42 -6.86 18.41
N LYS A 243 -5.89 -6.84 19.63
CA LYS A 243 -6.52 -7.39 20.81
C LYS A 243 -6.58 -6.36 21.93
N ASP A 244 -7.66 -6.37 22.69
CA ASP A 244 -7.79 -5.55 23.88
C ASP A 244 -7.14 -6.23 25.10
N ALA A 245 -7.28 -5.58 26.27
CA ALA A 245 -6.74 -6.09 27.53
C ALA A 245 -7.35 -7.44 27.99
N ASP A 246 -8.52 -7.79 27.45
CA ASP A 246 -9.21 -9.06 27.70
C ASP A 246 -8.94 -10.10 26.61
N ASP A 247 -7.91 -9.90 25.77
CA ASP A 247 -7.56 -10.73 24.61
C ASP A 247 -8.67 -10.84 23.53
N ARG A 248 -9.69 -9.97 23.56
CA ARG A 248 -10.71 -9.96 22.51
C ARG A 248 -10.14 -9.28 21.27
N ARG A 249 -10.31 -9.94 20.13
CA ARG A 249 -9.83 -9.45 18.84
C ARG A 249 -10.83 -8.50 18.21
N PHE A 250 -10.32 -7.47 17.57
CA PHE A 250 -11.11 -6.49 16.84
C PHE A 250 -10.31 -5.96 15.64
N THR A 251 -11.03 -5.59 14.58
CA THR A 251 -10.44 -4.95 13.41
C THR A 251 -10.30 -3.45 13.65
N THR A 252 -9.16 -2.88 13.27
CA THR A 252 -8.88 -1.44 13.41
C THR A 252 -8.06 -0.93 12.22
N PRO A 253 -8.18 0.35 11.83
CA PRO A 253 -7.28 0.94 10.85
C PRO A 253 -5.86 1.10 11.41
N ILE A 254 -4.86 1.07 10.53
CA ILE A 254 -3.46 1.45 10.86
C ILE A 254 -3.36 2.96 11.05
N GLY A 255 -4.12 3.73 10.28
CA GLY A 255 -4.25 5.18 10.28
C GLY A 255 -5.54 5.59 9.58
N PRO A 256 -5.74 6.91 9.34
CA PRO A 256 -4.76 7.99 9.51
C PRO A 256 -4.50 8.34 10.98
N GLN A 257 -3.23 8.63 11.27
CA GLN A 257 -2.77 9.15 12.56
C GLN A 257 -2.59 10.67 12.45
N ALA A 258 -2.91 11.42 13.51
CA ALA A 258 -2.82 12.88 13.48
C ALA A 258 -1.42 13.38 13.09
N ARG A 259 -0.35 12.78 13.64
CA ARG A 259 1.03 13.13 13.33
C ARG A 259 1.41 12.94 11.86
N GLN A 260 0.78 11.97 11.17
CA GLN A 260 0.99 11.70 9.75
C GLN A 260 0.23 12.66 8.84
N LEU A 261 -0.79 13.34 9.36
CA LEU A 261 -1.60 14.34 8.64
C LEU A 261 -1.20 15.79 8.96
N ASN A 262 -0.33 16.02 9.97
CA ASN A 262 0.05 17.37 10.38
C ASN A 262 1.08 17.99 9.42
N TRP A 263 0.70 18.15 8.16
CA TRP A 263 1.46 18.85 7.13
C TRP A 263 0.52 19.33 6.01
N ASP A 264 1.01 20.25 5.18
CA ASP A 264 0.20 20.93 4.18
C ASP A 264 0.11 20.12 2.89
N VAL A 265 -1.10 19.98 2.35
CA VAL A 265 -1.38 19.43 1.00
C VAL A 265 -2.23 20.44 0.23
N ASP A 266 -2.22 20.36 -1.10
CA ASP A 266 -3.05 21.20 -1.95
C ASP A 266 -4.42 20.53 -2.20
N PHE A 267 -5.47 21.15 -1.66
CA PHE A 267 -6.87 20.75 -1.91
C PHE A 267 -7.49 21.48 -3.11
N GLY A 268 -6.68 22.15 -3.96
CA GLY A 268 -7.11 22.88 -5.15
C GLY A 268 -7.24 24.39 -4.94
N ALA A 269 -7.13 24.88 -3.70
CA ALA A 269 -7.09 26.30 -3.36
C ALA A 269 -5.69 26.78 -2.88
N GLY A 270 -4.71 25.89 -2.93
CA GLY A 270 -3.36 26.07 -2.41
C GLY A 270 -3.08 25.19 -1.20
N PRO A 271 -1.81 25.15 -0.72
CA PRO A 271 -1.42 24.32 0.41
C PRO A 271 -2.15 24.71 1.70
N GLU A 272 -2.72 23.71 2.38
CA GLU A 272 -3.42 23.83 3.65
C GLU A 272 -3.11 22.61 4.53
N ASN A 273 -3.01 22.79 5.84
CA ASN A 273 -2.80 21.69 6.77
C ASN A 273 -4.02 20.76 6.79
N GLN A 274 -3.79 19.45 6.58
CA GLN A 274 -4.85 18.46 6.42
C GLN A 274 -5.76 18.37 7.66
N LEU A 275 -5.22 18.46 8.87
CA LEU A 275 -6.00 18.44 10.10
C LEU A 275 -6.87 19.68 10.23
N GLN A 276 -6.32 20.86 9.87
CA GLN A 276 -7.06 22.12 9.90
C GLN A 276 -8.18 22.11 8.85
N HIS A 277 -7.91 21.60 7.64
CA HIS A 277 -8.90 21.43 6.59
C HIS A 277 -10.11 20.59 7.07
N LEU A 278 -9.83 19.43 7.70
CA LEU A 278 -10.89 18.59 8.27
C LEU A 278 -11.65 19.28 9.40
N ALA A 279 -10.97 20.08 10.23
CA ALA A 279 -11.60 20.81 11.33
C ALA A 279 -12.49 21.94 10.80
N ASP A 280 -12.04 22.71 9.83
CA ASP A 280 -12.78 23.81 9.21
C ASP A 280 -14.01 23.31 8.43
N ALA A 281 -13.89 22.12 7.82
CA ALA A 281 -15.02 21.41 7.21
C ALA A 281 -16.01 20.80 8.23
N GLY A 282 -15.77 20.98 9.54
CA GLY A 282 -16.61 20.37 10.61
C GLY A 282 -16.55 18.85 10.65
N MET A 283 -15.48 18.28 10.08
CA MET A 283 -15.30 16.82 10.01
C MET A 283 -14.32 16.29 11.08
N LEU A 284 -13.58 17.16 11.76
CA LEU A 284 -12.68 16.81 12.86
C LEU A 284 -12.98 17.70 14.08
N SER A 285 -13.12 17.10 15.24
CA SER A 285 -13.34 17.78 16.52
C SER A 285 -12.26 17.43 17.54
N GLY A 286 -12.05 18.33 18.51
CA GLY A 286 -11.05 18.15 19.56
C GLY A 286 -9.62 18.37 19.11
N LEU A 287 -9.37 18.95 17.92
CA LEU A 287 -8.03 19.29 17.45
C LEU A 287 -7.41 20.35 18.35
N PRO A 288 -6.25 20.09 18.98
CA PRO A 288 -5.49 21.13 19.67
C PRO A 288 -4.83 22.09 18.66
N PRO A 289 -4.25 23.20 19.10
CA PRO A 289 -3.43 24.05 18.24
C PRO A 289 -2.38 23.22 17.48
N LEU A 290 -2.25 23.39 16.16
CA LEU A 290 -1.40 22.57 15.30
C LEU A 290 0.05 22.44 15.81
N GLY A 291 0.61 23.50 16.42
CA GLY A 291 1.94 23.45 17.03
C GLY A 291 2.09 22.50 18.23
N GLN A 292 0.98 21.96 18.75
CA GLN A 292 0.97 20.95 19.82
C GLN A 292 0.75 19.53 19.28
N VAL A 293 0.37 19.40 18.00
CA VAL A 293 0.22 18.11 17.33
C VAL A 293 1.58 17.67 16.85
N PRO A 294 2.08 16.47 17.21
CA PRO A 294 3.33 15.95 16.67
C PRO A 294 3.31 15.88 15.14
N THR A 295 4.48 16.01 14.54
CA THR A 295 4.70 15.80 13.11
C THR A 295 5.42 14.48 12.86
N ALA A 296 5.33 13.94 11.64
CA ALA A 296 6.14 12.83 11.19
C ALA A 296 7.17 13.30 10.16
N PHE A 297 8.20 12.50 9.95
CA PHE A 297 9.26 12.83 9.01
C PHE A 297 8.70 12.98 7.58
N PRO A 298 9.05 14.06 6.85
CA PRO A 298 8.52 14.33 5.51
C PRO A 298 9.25 13.47 4.46
N TRP A 299 8.81 12.23 4.26
CA TRP A 299 9.44 11.26 3.34
C TRP A 299 9.55 11.75 1.90
N ALA A 300 8.63 12.56 1.44
CA ALA A 300 8.70 13.13 0.10
C ALA A 300 10.02 13.90 -0.15
N SER A 301 10.63 14.47 0.90
CA SER A 301 11.92 15.14 0.80
C SER A 301 13.06 14.19 0.43
N LEU A 302 12.99 12.91 0.80
CA LEU A 302 14.01 11.91 0.51
C LEU A 302 14.12 11.58 -0.97
N ALA A 303 13.04 11.69 -1.71
CA ALA A 303 13.04 11.48 -3.16
C ALA A 303 13.95 12.48 -3.89
N THR A 304 14.09 13.69 -3.34
CA THR A 304 14.89 14.79 -3.93
C THR A 304 16.26 14.94 -3.30
N THR A 305 16.39 14.75 -1.98
CA THR A 305 17.63 15.01 -1.24
C THR A 305 18.51 13.75 -1.08
N GLY A 306 17.91 12.56 -1.26
CA GLY A 306 18.58 11.30 -0.93
C GLY A 306 18.83 11.15 0.58
N THR A 307 19.43 10.04 0.97
CA THR A 307 19.67 9.71 2.38
C THR A 307 21.02 10.20 2.93
N THR A 308 21.98 10.52 2.04
CA THR A 308 23.39 10.75 2.40
C THR A 308 23.67 12.12 3.04
N ALA A 309 22.75 13.06 2.94
CA ALA A 309 22.92 14.44 3.45
C ALA A 309 22.20 14.69 4.78
N LEU A 310 21.52 13.69 5.34
CA LEU A 310 20.76 13.86 6.58
C LEU A 310 21.66 13.83 7.82
N ALA A 311 21.37 14.69 8.80
CA ALA A 311 21.91 14.54 10.15
C ALA A 311 21.36 13.25 10.79
N TYR A 312 22.11 12.65 11.72
CA TYR A 312 21.74 11.37 12.33
C TYR A 312 20.38 11.43 13.06
N GLU A 313 20.06 12.54 13.67
CA GLU A 313 18.76 12.77 14.31
C GLU A 313 17.61 12.66 13.31
N ALA A 314 17.76 13.23 12.12
CA ALA A 314 16.77 13.14 11.04
C ALA A 314 16.69 11.72 10.47
N VAL A 315 17.82 11.00 10.37
CA VAL A 315 17.83 9.57 9.99
C VAL A 315 17.08 8.74 11.03
N THR A 316 17.29 9.02 12.32
CA THR A 316 16.61 8.34 13.42
C THR A 316 15.09 8.56 13.36
N GLU A 317 14.67 9.82 13.17
CA GLU A 317 13.25 10.15 13.04
C GLU A 317 12.64 9.45 11.84
N ALA A 318 13.26 9.53 10.67
CA ALA A 318 12.79 8.87 9.45
C ALA A 318 12.69 7.34 9.62
N ALA A 319 13.70 6.70 10.25
CA ALA A 319 13.69 5.27 10.50
C ALA A 319 12.55 4.87 11.45
N ARG A 320 12.36 5.62 12.54
CA ARG A 320 11.31 5.37 13.52
C ARG A 320 9.91 5.54 12.92
N ASP A 321 9.72 6.55 12.09
CA ASP A 321 8.47 6.78 11.37
C ASP A 321 8.20 5.68 10.34
N TYR A 322 9.22 5.27 9.59
CA TYR A 322 9.07 4.17 8.65
C TYR A 322 8.69 2.86 9.35
N LEU A 323 9.36 2.54 10.45
CA LEU A 323 9.09 1.32 11.22
C LEU A 323 7.70 1.36 11.86
N ASP A 324 7.24 2.52 12.34
CA ASP A 324 5.88 2.69 12.85
C ASP A 324 4.83 2.41 11.76
N MET A 325 4.99 3.03 10.60
CA MET A 325 4.01 2.91 9.51
C MET A 325 4.03 1.55 8.81
N ASN A 326 5.22 0.92 8.67
CA ASN A 326 5.38 -0.28 7.86
C ASN A 326 5.50 -1.57 8.65
N CYS A 327 5.79 -1.52 9.95
CA CYS A 327 6.08 -2.70 10.76
C CYS A 327 5.25 -2.77 12.05
N ALA A 328 4.98 -1.63 12.70
CA ALA A 328 4.33 -1.61 14.01
C ALA A 328 2.87 -2.11 13.99
N HIS A 329 2.21 -2.17 12.84
CA HIS A 329 0.89 -2.78 12.77
C HIS A 329 0.88 -4.28 13.13
N CYS A 330 2.04 -4.98 12.99
CA CYS A 330 2.26 -6.34 13.47
C CYS A 330 3.22 -6.38 14.68
N HIS A 331 4.19 -5.45 14.76
CA HIS A 331 5.23 -5.43 15.78
C HIS A 331 4.92 -4.42 16.89
N ARG A 332 3.96 -4.76 17.76
CA ARG A 332 3.50 -3.99 18.92
C ARG A 332 2.80 -4.88 19.97
N PRO A 333 2.63 -4.41 21.21
CA PRO A 333 2.11 -5.25 22.29
C PRO A 333 0.70 -5.81 22.07
N ASP A 334 -0.18 -5.07 21.40
CA ASP A 334 -1.59 -5.39 21.18
C ASP A 334 -1.89 -6.00 19.79
N ALA A 335 -0.85 -6.24 18.96
CA ALA A 335 -1.02 -6.93 17.68
C ALA A 335 -1.36 -8.40 17.88
N THR A 336 -2.10 -9.00 16.94
CA THR A 336 -2.37 -10.44 16.91
C THR A 336 -1.30 -11.20 16.15
N GLN A 337 -0.63 -10.54 15.20
CA GLN A 337 0.54 -11.06 14.48
C GLN A 337 1.84 -10.51 15.09
N GLY A 338 2.96 -11.20 14.84
CA GLY A 338 4.27 -10.74 15.31
C GLY A 338 4.50 -10.81 16.83
N MET A 339 3.52 -11.23 17.62
CA MET A 339 3.58 -11.25 19.09
C MET A 339 4.75 -12.07 19.65
N THR A 340 5.09 -13.19 19.01
CA THR A 340 6.16 -14.08 19.47
C THR A 340 7.53 -13.43 19.38
N SER A 341 7.69 -12.45 18.50
CA SER A 341 8.95 -11.72 18.36
C SER A 341 9.21 -10.81 19.56
N ARG A 342 8.18 -10.29 20.21
CA ARG A 342 8.26 -9.25 21.24
C ARG A 342 9.11 -8.06 20.78
N LEU A 343 9.10 -7.79 19.47
CA LEU A 343 9.73 -6.65 18.84
C LEU A 343 8.63 -5.59 18.67
N TRP A 344 8.79 -4.41 19.27
CA TRP A 344 7.80 -3.35 19.28
C TRP A 344 8.36 -2.11 18.57
N LEU A 345 7.85 -1.86 17.39
CA LEU A 345 8.37 -0.84 16.46
C LEU A 345 7.48 0.41 16.36
N ASN A 346 6.43 0.49 17.21
CA ASN A 346 5.60 1.69 17.30
C ASN A 346 6.43 2.90 17.74
N TYR A 347 6.10 4.06 17.20
CA TYR A 347 6.88 5.29 17.37
C TYR A 347 7.10 5.66 18.84
N ASP A 348 6.08 5.49 19.68
CA ASP A 348 6.12 5.84 21.11
C ASP A 348 6.97 4.90 21.96
N ASN A 349 7.39 3.75 21.42
CA ASN A 349 8.22 2.80 22.17
C ASN A 349 9.64 3.35 22.34
N THR A 350 10.08 3.50 23.59
CA THR A 350 11.44 3.92 23.97
C THR A 350 12.25 2.82 24.66
N ASP A 351 11.65 1.65 24.87
CA ASP A 351 12.31 0.48 25.46
C ASP A 351 13.26 -0.16 24.41
N THR A 352 14.56 0.03 24.62
CA THR A 352 15.59 -0.43 23.69
C THR A 352 15.59 -1.95 23.50
N PHE A 353 15.27 -2.73 24.55
CA PHE A 353 15.15 -4.18 24.42
C PHE A 353 14.00 -4.56 23.49
N HIS A 354 12.82 -3.97 23.66
CA HIS A 354 11.68 -4.24 22.78
C HIS A 354 11.82 -3.56 21.40
N LEU A 355 12.71 -2.57 21.25
CA LEU A 355 13.14 -2.08 19.94
C LEU A 355 14.07 -3.06 19.22
N GLY A 356 14.60 -4.05 19.94
CA GLY A 356 15.43 -5.12 19.38
C GLY A 356 16.91 -5.02 19.66
N TYR A 357 17.37 -4.04 20.48
CA TYR A 357 18.80 -3.87 20.77
C TYR A 357 19.33 -5.07 21.56
N CYS A 358 20.35 -5.73 21.02
CA CYS A 358 20.94 -6.97 21.55
C CYS A 358 19.90 -8.03 21.94
N LYS A 359 18.74 -8.02 21.31
CA LYS A 359 17.65 -8.94 21.59
C LYS A 359 17.66 -10.09 20.59
N GLU A 360 17.72 -11.31 21.10
CA GLU A 360 17.55 -12.51 20.28
C GLU A 360 16.10 -12.61 19.77
N PRO A 361 15.89 -12.98 18.50
CA PRO A 361 14.55 -13.11 17.94
C PRO A 361 13.81 -14.30 18.59
N GLY A 362 12.53 -14.11 18.91
CA GLY A 362 11.71 -15.18 19.45
C GLY A 362 11.43 -16.33 18.48
N SER A 363 11.50 -16.10 17.16
CA SER A 363 11.10 -17.07 16.16
C SER A 363 11.58 -16.74 14.72
N ALA A 364 12.81 -16.26 14.55
CA ALA A 364 13.30 -15.94 13.20
C ALA A 364 13.67 -17.20 12.37
N GLY A 365 14.12 -18.27 13.03
CA GLY A 365 14.52 -19.49 12.32
C GLY A 365 15.58 -19.23 11.25
N SER A 366 15.40 -19.80 10.05
CA SER A 366 16.28 -19.58 8.89
C SER A 366 16.25 -18.12 8.40
N ALA A 367 15.18 -17.39 8.66
CA ALA A 367 15.02 -15.99 8.29
C ALA A 367 15.91 -15.02 9.09
N SER A 368 16.75 -15.52 10.01
CA SER A 368 17.85 -14.76 10.62
C SER A 368 19.07 -14.66 9.69
N ALA A 369 19.16 -15.52 8.69
CA ALA A 369 20.35 -15.67 7.83
C ALA A 369 21.65 -15.79 8.61
N GLY A 370 21.61 -16.52 9.76
CA GLY A 370 22.74 -16.73 10.65
C GLY A 370 23.06 -15.57 11.61
N ARG A 371 22.26 -14.49 11.60
CA ARG A 371 22.40 -13.37 12.53
C ARG A 371 21.78 -13.74 13.88
N GLN A 372 22.33 -13.20 14.97
CA GLN A 372 21.93 -13.58 16.33
C GLN A 372 20.89 -12.62 16.92
N TYR A 373 20.97 -11.32 16.62
CA TYR A 373 20.17 -10.30 17.29
C TYR A 373 19.27 -9.54 16.32
N ASP A 374 18.12 -9.09 16.81
CA ASP A 374 17.19 -8.26 16.05
C ASP A 374 17.89 -6.96 15.56
N ILE A 375 18.62 -6.28 16.47
CA ILE A 375 19.50 -5.14 16.17
C ILE A 375 20.81 -5.32 16.94
N VAL A 376 21.93 -5.19 16.24
CA VAL A 376 23.25 -4.98 16.82
C VAL A 376 23.58 -3.49 16.72
N PRO A 377 23.55 -2.71 17.82
CA PRO A 377 23.81 -1.28 17.76
C PRO A 377 25.20 -0.99 17.17
N GLY A 378 25.25 -0.15 16.14
CA GLY A 378 26.47 0.18 15.42
C GLY A 378 26.87 -0.82 14.32
N ASP A 379 26.05 -1.86 14.05
CA ASP A 379 26.33 -2.86 13.01
C ASP A 379 25.04 -3.31 12.32
N ALA A 380 24.71 -2.62 11.24
CA ALA A 380 23.53 -2.93 10.43
C ALA A 380 23.64 -4.30 9.74
N GLU A 381 24.85 -4.71 9.34
CA GLU A 381 25.05 -5.98 8.64
C GLU A 381 24.80 -7.19 9.56
N ALA A 382 25.10 -7.07 10.85
CA ALA A 382 24.85 -8.11 11.85
C ALA A 382 23.40 -8.12 12.35
N SER A 383 22.56 -7.17 11.91
CA SER A 383 21.19 -6.96 12.41
C SER A 383 20.14 -7.68 11.57
N ILE A 384 19.29 -8.52 12.22
CA ILE A 384 18.19 -9.24 11.57
C ILE A 384 17.17 -8.26 10.97
N LEU A 385 16.84 -7.17 11.67
CA LEU A 385 15.90 -6.16 11.22
C LEU A 385 16.29 -5.62 9.84
N VAL A 386 17.55 -5.26 9.65
CA VAL A 386 18.08 -4.73 8.39
C VAL A 386 17.99 -5.79 7.29
N TYR A 387 18.51 -7.00 7.57
CA TYR A 387 18.43 -8.11 6.61
C TYR A 387 17.00 -8.38 6.14
N ARG A 388 16.05 -8.47 7.07
CA ARG A 388 14.64 -8.78 6.72
C ARG A 388 13.94 -7.64 6.01
N THR A 389 14.37 -6.40 6.19
CA THR A 389 13.86 -5.25 5.45
C THR A 389 14.42 -5.22 4.01
N GLU A 390 15.68 -5.63 3.83
CA GLU A 390 16.41 -5.60 2.56
C GLU A 390 16.11 -6.82 1.67
N THR A 391 16.04 -8.02 2.25
CA THR A 391 15.89 -9.25 1.46
C THR A 391 14.55 -9.33 0.73
N GLU A 392 14.57 -9.92 -0.47
CA GLU A 392 13.39 -10.28 -1.27
C GLU A 392 13.09 -11.79 -1.23
N VAL A 393 13.82 -12.54 -0.39
CA VAL A 393 13.60 -13.98 -0.23
C VAL A 393 12.25 -14.22 0.44
N VAL A 394 11.39 -14.97 -0.24
CA VAL A 394 10.06 -15.32 0.27
C VAL A 394 10.19 -16.12 1.57
N GLY A 395 9.50 -15.67 2.62
CA GLY A 395 9.59 -16.25 3.97
C GLY A 395 10.58 -15.55 4.88
N ASP A 396 11.64 -14.92 4.34
CA ASP A 396 12.60 -14.15 5.11
C ASP A 396 12.25 -12.66 5.13
N MET A 397 11.76 -12.11 4.01
CA MET A 397 11.44 -10.68 3.90
C MET A 397 10.36 -10.22 4.89
N MET A 398 10.48 -9.00 5.36
CA MET A 398 9.46 -8.28 6.15
C MET A 398 9.14 -6.93 5.50
N PRO A 399 7.84 -6.53 5.47
CA PRO A 399 6.64 -7.32 5.84
C PRO A 399 6.47 -8.60 5.01
N LEU A 400 5.82 -9.61 5.58
CA LEU A 400 5.50 -10.88 4.89
C LEU A 400 4.43 -10.70 3.80
N LEU A 401 3.62 -9.66 3.91
CA LEU A 401 2.57 -9.29 2.97
C LEU A 401 2.73 -7.84 2.53
N GLY A 402 2.30 -7.55 1.31
CA GLY A 402 2.23 -6.20 0.79
C GLY A 402 3.49 -5.71 0.06
N ARG A 403 4.53 -6.55 -0.03
CA ARG A 403 5.69 -6.32 -0.89
C ARG A 403 6.27 -7.60 -1.46
N SER A 404 6.94 -7.49 -2.57
CA SER A 404 7.77 -8.51 -3.20
C SER A 404 9.16 -7.98 -3.57
N VAL A 405 9.31 -6.66 -3.60
CA VAL A 405 10.59 -5.97 -3.80
C VAL A 405 10.94 -5.12 -2.58
N ALA A 406 12.21 -4.82 -2.38
CA ALA A 406 12.67 -3.97 -1.29
C ALA A 406 12.39 -2.48 -1.55
N ASP A 407 12.12 -1.73 -0.47
CA ASP A 407 12.14 -0.27 -0.48
C ASP A 407 13.58 0.21 -0.24
N ASP A 408 14.32 0.46 -1.33
CA ASP A 408 15.74 0.80 -1.23
C ASP A 408 16.00 2.06 -0.39
N VAL A 409 15.09 3.03 -0.41
CA VAL A 409 15.22 4.27 0.38
C VAL A 409 15.11 3.94 1.86
N ALA A 410 14.09 3.17 2.22
CA ALA A 410 13.87 2.75 3.61
C ALA A 410 14.99 1.83 4.12
N VAL A 411 15.46 0.90 3.30
CA VAL A 411 16.63 0.06 3.64
C VAL A 411 17.83 0.94 3.97
N GLY A 412 18.12 1.97 3.14
CA GLY A 412 19.21 2.91 3.40
C GLY A 412 19.03 3.70 4.71
N ILE A 413 17.82 4.14 5.00
CA ILE A 413 17.47 4.88 6.23
C ILE A 413 17.59 3.97 7.47
N VAL A 414 17.01 2.78 7.45
CA VAL A 414 17.07 1.84 8.59
C VAL A 414 18.50 1.38 8.83
N ARG A 415 19.28 1.09 7.76
CA ARG A 415 20.70 0.77 7.85
C ARG A 415 21.49 1.94 8.47
N GLY A 416 21.31 3.16 7.98
CA GLY A 416 21.99 4.34 8.51
C GLY A 416 21.63 4.65 9.98
N TRP A 417 20.39 4.39 10.37
CA TRP A 417 19.97 4.50 11.77
C TRP A 417 20.71 3.49 12.66
N VAL A 418 20.73 2.21 12.27
CA VAL A 418 21.38 1.15 13.06
C VAL A 418 22.91 1.36 13.15
N ASP A 419 23.56 1.70 12.03
CA ASP A 419 25.01 1.98 11.99
C ASP A 419 25.40 3.21 12.83
N GLY A 420 24.50 4.19 12.95
CA GLY A 420 24.73 5.38 13.77
C GLY A 420 24.42 5.21 15.25
N LEU A 421 23.84 4.10 15.68
CA LEU A 421 23.64 3.81 17.10
C LEU A 421 25.01 3.66 17.81
N PRO A 422 25.14 4.12 19.08
CA PRO A 422 26.33 3.86 19.84
C PRO A 422 26.64 2.35 19.88
N PRO A 423 27.85 1.93 19.48
CA PRO A 423 28.19 0.50 19.47
C PRO A 423 28.02 -0.14 20.84
N GLU A 424 27.34 -1.26 20.87
CA GLU A 424 27.12 -2.06 22.06
C GLU A 424 27.56 -3.51 21.83
N SER A 425 28.26 -4.09 22.78
CA SER A 425 28.68 -5.50 22.74
C SER A 425 27.51 -6.39 23.20
N CYS A 426 26.83 -7.01 22.25
CA CYS A 426 25.75 -7.94 22.54
C CYS A 426 26.32 -9.29 23.03
N GLY A 427 25.80 -9.83 24.14
CA GLY A 427 26.13 -11.20 24.59
C GLY A 427 27.34 -11.34 25.53
N ASN A 428 27.75 -10.27 26.19
CA ASN A 428 28.75 -10.33 27.28
C ASN A 428 28.08 -10.32 28.65
#